data_498e4105ef98d261f464113178524d44
#
_entry.id   498e4105ef98d261f464113178524d44
#
_cell.length_a   1.000
_cell.length_b   1.000
_cell.length_c   1.000
_cell.angle_alpha   90.00
_cell.angle_beta   90.00
_cell.angle_gamma   90.00
#
_symmetry.space_group_name_H-M   'P 1'
#
loop_
_entity.id
_entity.type
_entity.pdbx_description
1 polymer ?
#
loop_
_entity_poly.entity_id
_entity_poly.type
_entity_poly.pdbx_seq_one_letter_code
_entity_poly.pdbx_strand_id
1 'polypeptide(L)'
;SYATLKGNIKIYLLIDEYDNFTNTILSTYGTDLYRKATHGEGYIRRFFNVIKAATTGMGSAVNRLFITGVSPVTMDDVTSGFNIGTNITTDPWFNDLVGFSEKELREMLTYYKEQGALPMSVDDAVTMMKPNYDNYCFSENKLADCMFNSDMVLYCMKSLILHGVKPKEIVDPNIRTDFNKLAYLVRLDHGLGENFSVIKEIAEQGEIVTEIVTHFSALEMTDVGNFKSLLFYFGLLSIKGVDMMAVSYTHLRAHETKANLV
;
A
#
# COMPACT_ATOMS: atom_id res chain seq x y z
N SER A 1 -6.99 -25.38 22.58
CA SER A 1 -7.71 -25.30 21.30
C SER A 1 -7.83 -26.68 20.65
N TYR A 2 -8.74 -26.87 19.70
CA TYR A 2 -8.91 -28.14 18.97
C TYR A 2 -7.61 -28.60 18.28
N ALA A 3 -6.84 -27.66 17.74
CA ALA A 3 -5.54 -27.91 17.11
C ALA A 3 -4.50 -28.47 18.10
N THR A 4 -4.52 -27.99 19.33
CA THR A 4 -3.62 -28.48 20.40
C THR A 4 -4.01 -29.90 20.86
N LEU A 5 -5.31 -30.22 20.87
CA LEU A 5 -5.84 -31.54 21.23
C LEU A 5 -5.56 -32.62 20.16
N LYS A 6 -5.40 -32.26 18.92
CA LYS A 6 -5.14 -33.14 17.75
C LYS A 6 -3.67 -33.39 17.43
N GLY A 7 -2.75 -33.06 18.34
CA GLY A 7 -1.35 -33.46 18.20
C GLY A 7 -0.43 -32.45 17.53
N ASN A 8 -0.21 -31.35 18.20
CA ASN A 8 0.84 -30.38 17.87
C ASN A 8 0.74 -29.69 16.46
N ILE A 9 -0.45 -29.64 15.88
CA ILE A 9 -0.66 -28.92 14.64
C ILE A 9 -0.48 -27.43 14.88
N LYS A 10 0.40 -26.80 14.13
CA LYS A 10 0.62 -25.35 14.13
C LYS A 10 -0.07 -24.71 12.93
N ILE A 11 -0.72 -23.59 13.16
CA ILE A 11 -1.46 -22.82 12.16
C ILE A 11 -0.57 -21.66 11.70
N TYR A 12 -0.45 -21.47 10.39
CA TYR A 12 0.00 -20.24 9.78
C TYR A 12 -1.23 -19.47 9.36
N LEU A 13 -1.43 -18.28 9.91
CA LEU A 13 -2.58 -17.44 9.62
C LEU A 13 -2.16 -16.34 8.66
N LEU A 14 -2.79 -16.29 7.50
CA LEU A 14 -2.62 -15.25 6.49
C LEU A 14 -3.92 -14.46 6.44
N ILE A 15 -3.84 -13.14 6.60
CA ILE A 15 -4.97 -12.22 6.52
C ILE A 15 -4.64 -11.20 5.44
N ASP A 16 -5.41 -11.24 4.36
CA ASP A 16 -5.29 -10.28 3.27
C ASP A 16 -6.37 -9.20 3.41
N GLU A 17 -6.06 -7.97 2.98
CA GLU A 17 -6.97 -6.82 3.02
C GLU A 17 -7.65 -6.61 4.40
N TYR A 18 -6.89 -6.72 5.49
CA TYR A 18 -7.44 -6.66 6.85
C TYR A 18 -8.25 -5.40 7.15
N ASP A 19 -7.98 -4.31 6.45
CA ASP A 19 -8.60 -3.00 6.62
C ASP A 19 -9.77 -2.74 5.65
N ASN A 20 -10.00 -3.59 4.65
CA ASN A 20 -11.04 -3.38 3.63
C ASN A 20 -12.44 -3.23 4.23
N PHE A 21 -12.78 -4.10 5.17
CA PHE A 21 -14.10 -4.05 5.81
C PHE A 21 -14.31 -2.78 6.65
N THR A 22 -13.31 -2.38 7.42
CA THR A 22 -13.34 -1.17 8.24
C THR A 22 -13.35 0.09 7.40
N ASN A 23 -12.58 0.11 6.31
CA ASN A 23 -12.59 1.20 5.33
C ASN A 23 -13.97 1.34 4.67
N THR A 24 -14.64 0.23 4.35
CA THR A 24 -16.01 0.23 3.83
C THR A 24 -17.01 0.79 4.85
N ILE A 25 -16.92 0.40 6.12
CA ILE A 25 -17.76 0.97 7.18
C ILE A 25 -17.54 2.48 7.29
N LEU A 26 -16.28 2.91 7.35
CA LEU A 26 -15.94 4.32 7.50
C LEU A 26 -16.47 5.17 6.34
N SER A 27 -16.24 4.72 5.10
CA SER A 27 -16.62 5.46 3.89
C SER A 27 -18.14 5.45 3.62
N THR A 28 -18.86 4.39 4.02
CA THR A 28 -20.27 4.24 3.72
C THR A 28 -21.18 4.70 4.85
N TYR A 29 -20.79 4.42 6.10
CA TYR A 29 -21.64 4.61 7.28
C TYR A 29 -21.09 5.63 8.27
N GLY A 30 -19.89 6.15 8.02
CA GLY A 30 -19.27 7.21 8.83
C GLY A 30 -18.63 6.72 10.13
N THR A 31 -18.10 7.70 10.87
CA THR A 31 -17.24 7.51 12.04
C THR A 31 -17.93 6.83 13.22
N ASP A 32 -19.23 7.04 13.43
CA ASP A 32 -19.94 6.46 14.58
C ASP A 32 -20.05 4.95 14.50
N LEU A 33 -20.39 4.41 13.32
CA LEU A 33 -20.46 2.97 13.12
C LEU A 33 -19.07 2.35 13.10
N TYR A 34 -18.10 3.04 12.53
CA TYR A 34 -16.69 2.63 12.56
C TYR A 34 -16.20 2.48 14.01
N ARG A 35 -16.43 3.47 14.87
CA ARG A 35 -16.06 3.40 16.31
C ARG A 35 -16.72 2.22 17.01
N LYS A 36 -18.00 1.97 16.76
CA LYS A 36 -18.71 0.82 17.36
C LYS A 36 -18.11 -0.53 16.92
N ALA A 37 -17.57 -0.62 15.72
CA ALA A 37 -16.97 -1.85 15.20
C ALA A 37 -15.52 -2.07 15.71
N THR A 38 -14.74 -1.00 15.86
CA THR A 38 -13.29 -1.05 16.11
C THR A 38 -12.89 -0.78 17.56
N HIS A 39 -13.74 -0.11 18.34
CA HIS A 39 -13.43 0.27 19.73
C HIS A 39 -14.28 -0.49 20.74
N GLY A 40 -13.87 -0.47 22.00
CA GLY A 40 -14.60 -1.09 23.11
C GLY A 40 -14.82 -2.59 22.89
N GLU A 41 -16.10 -2.99 22.87
CA GLU A 41 -16.54 -4.37 22.63
C GLU A 41 -16.85 -4.64 21.14
N GLY A 42 -16.33 -3.80 20.24
CA GLY A 42 -16.54 -3.92 18.79
C GLY A 42 -16.07 -5.27 18.25
N TYR A 43 -16.84 -5.84 17.32
CA TYR A 43 -16.61 -7.21 16.83
C TYR A 43 -15.29 -7.37 16.09
N ILE A 44 -14.76 -6.34 15.42
CA ILE A 44 -13.46 -6.37 14.74
C ILE A 44 -12.35 -6.42 15.78
N ARG A 45 -12.45 -5.59 16.82
CA ARG A 45 -11.51 -5.64 17.94
C ARG A 45 -11.51 -7.00 18.63
N ARG A 46 -12.68 -7.57 18.83
CA ARG A 46 -12.80 -8.95 19.40
C ARG A 46 -12.13 -9.99 18.51
N PHE A 47 -12.29 -9.89 17.20
CA PHE A 47 -11.63 -10.78 16.25
C PHE A 47 -10.10 -10.74 16.40
N PHE A 48 -9.50 -9.56 16.41
CA PHE A 48 -8.05 -9.42 16.60
C PHE A 48 -7.59 -9.83 18.00
N ASN A 49 -8.39 -9.62 19.04
CA ASN A 49 -8.09 -10.10 20.39
C ASN A 49 -8.06 -11.64 20.46
N VAL A 50 -8.95 -12.33 19.74
CA VAL A 50 -8.93 -13.80 19.63
C VAL A 50 -7.66 -14.28 18.93
N ILE A 51 -7.25 -13.61 17.85
CA ILE A 51 -5.98 -13.91 17.17
C ILE A 51 -4.81 -13.72 18.13
N LYS A 52 -4.75 -12.58 18.83
CA LYS A 52 -3.72 -12.31 19.82
C LYS A 52 -3.65 -13.41 20.88
N ALA A 53 -4.78 -13.83 21.42
CA ALA A 53 -4.82 -14.93 22.38
C ALA A 53 -4.34 -16.28 21.79
N ALA A 54 -4.58 -16.49 20.49
CA ALA A 54 -4.17 -17.71 19.80
C ALA A 54 -2.68 -17.73 19.42
N THR A 55 -1.99 -16.58 19.41
CA THR A 55 -0.55 -16.47 19.11
C THR A 55 0.32 -16.44 20.36
N THR A 56 -0.25 -16.22 21.54
CA THR A 56 0.49 -16.04 22.80
C THR A 56 0.42 -17.27 23.72
N GLY A 57 1.47 -17.48 24.51
CA GLY A 57 1.54 -18.50 25.52
C GLY A 57 2.09 -19.86 25.07
N MET A 58 2.46 -20.70 26.06
CA MET A 58 2.91 -22.05 25.82
C MET A 58 1.76 -22.90 25.25
N GLY A 59 1.98 -23.48 24.06
CA GLY A 59 0.95 -24.25 23.36
C GLY A 59 0.03 -23.42 22.48
N SER A 60 0.43 -22.17 22.09
CA SER A 60 -0.30 -21.36 21.13
C SER A 60 -0.61 -22.13 19.84
N ALA A 61 -1.83 -22.01 19.34
CA ALA A 61 -2.24 -22.70 18.10
C ALA A 61 -1.67 -22.03 16.84
N VAL A 62 -1.60 -20.69 16.84
CA VAL A 62 -1.07 -19.92 15.72
C VAL A 62 0.44 -19.73 15.92
N ASN A 63 1.22 -20.25 14.99
CA ASN A 63 2.69 -20.21 15.05
C ASN A 63 3.26 -19.00 14.27
N ARG A 64 2.63 -18.64 13.18
CA ARG A 64 3.00 -17.52 12.32
C ARG A 64 1.76 -16.75 11.92
N LEU A 65 1.90 -15.45 11.83
CA LEU A 65 0.86 -14.53 11.38
C LEU A 65 1.48 -13.60 10.34
N PHE A 66 0.81 -13.47 9.21
CA PHE A 66 1.14 -12.48 8.18
C PHE A 66 -0.15 -11.75 7.81
N ILE A 67 -0.10 -10.42 7.86
CA ILE A 67 -1.26 -9.56 7.62
C ILE A 67 -0.89 -8.57 6.52
N THR A 68 -1.73 -8.44 5.51
CA THR A 68 -1.63 -7.42 4.48
C THR A 68 -2.84 -6.49 4.52
N GLY A 69 -2.65 -5.26 4.07
CA GLY A 69 -3.69 -4.25 3.97
C GLY A 69 -3.14 -2.99 3.31
N VAL A 70 -4.02 -2.04 3.01
CA VAL A 70 -3.66 -0.81 2.32
C VAL A 70 -3.01 0.20 3.25
N SER A 71 -3.49 0.30 4.50
CA SER A 71 -2.98 1.28 5.46
C SER A 71 -2.90 0.73 6.88
N PRO A 72 -2.02 1.25 7.76
CA PRO A 72 -1.91 0.82 9.14
C PRO A 72 -3.07 1.29 10.05
N VAL A 73 -3.88 2.23 9.58
CA VAL A 73 -4.89 2.98 10.34
C VAL A 73 -5.83 2.08 11.15
N THR A 74 -6.44 1.11 10.49
CA THR A 74 -7.37 0.19 11.17
C THR A 74 -6.67 -0.67 12.22
N MET A 75 -5.41 -1.03 12.00
CA MET A 75 -4.66 -1.84 12.96
C MET A 75 -4.49 -1.11 14.29
N ASP A 76 -4.21 0.19 14.27
CA ASP A 76 -4.07 1.01 15.48
C ASP A 76 -5.39 1.12 16.24
N ASP A 77 -6.52 1.27 15.55
CA ASP A 77 -7.83 1.40 16.16
C ASP A 77 -8.34 0.08 16.78
N VAL A 78 -8.11 -1.06 16.11
CA VAL A 78 -8.60 -2.36 16.61
C VAL A 78 -7.67 -2.99 17.64
N THR A 79 -6.45 -2.51 17.70
CA THR A 79 -5.38 -3.18 18.44
C THR A 79 -4.73 -2.29 19.49
N SER A 80 -5.48 -1.58 20.32
CA SER A 80 -4.81 -0.95 21.47
C SER A 80 -3.99 -2.01 22.24
N GLY A 81 -2.70 -2.15 21.84
CA GLY A 81 -1.80 -3.18 22.34
C GLY A 81 -1.72 -4.47 21.49
N PHE A 82 -1.93 -4.43 20.17
CA PHE A 82 -1.61 -5.55 19.25
C PHE A 82 -0.10 -5.58 18.97
N ASN A 83 0.65 -5.90 19.99
CA ASN A 83 2.11 -5.99 19.97
C ASN A 83 2.64 -7.37 19.57
N ILE A 84 1.88 -8.13 18.78
CA ILE A 84 2.25 -9.47 18.32
C ILE A 84 2.81 -9.49 16.89
N GLY A 85 2.67 -8.40 16.17
CA GLY A 85 3.20 -8.22 14.82
C GLY A 85 4.23 -7.08 14.77
N THR A 86 5.16 -7.19 13.83
CA THR A 86 6.08 -6.11 13.45
C THR A 86 5.61 -5.52 12.15
N ASN A 87 5.47 -4.20 12.09
CA ASN A 87 5.20 -3.51 10.83
C ASN A 87 6.47 -3.55 9.97
N ILE A 88 6.37 -4.15 8.80
CA ILE A 88 7.47 -4.33 7.85
C ILE A 88 7.32 -3.47 6.60
N THR A 89 6.35 -2.58 6.54
CA THR A 89 5.99 -1.81 5.34
C THR A 89 7.16 -0.98 4.81
N THR A 90 7.94 -0.36 5.71
CA THR A 90 9.09 0.48 5.36
C THR A 90 10.44 -0.16 5.74
N ASP A 91 10.43 -1.41 6.17
CA ASP A 91 11.63 -2.14 6.56
C ASP A 91 12.47 -2.47 5.31
N PRO A 92 13.78 -2.10 5.30
CA PRO A 92 14.65 -2.30 4.13
C PRO A 92 14.82 -3.77 3.73
N TRP A 93 14.62 -4.73 4.65
CA TRP A 93 14.67 -6.17 4.34
C TRP A 93 13.50 -6.67 3.49
N PHE A 94 12.42 -5.88 3.42
CA PHE A 94 11.20 -6.23 2.69
C PHE A 94 10.87 -5.26 1.55
N ASN A 95 11.82 -4.40 1.18
CA ASN A 95 11.62 -3.41 0.10
C ASN A 95 11.27 -4.06 -1.25
N ASP A 96 11.78 -5.25 -1.50
CA ASP A 96 11.58 -6.05 -2.71
C ASP A 96 10.54 -7.18 -2.54
N LEU A 97 9.73 -7.13 -1.46
CA LEU A 97 8.68 -8.11 -1.22
C LEU A 97 7.55 -8.03 -2.25
N VAL A 98 7.27 -6.82 -2.74
CA VAL A 98 6.22 -6.54 -3.73
C VAL A 98 6.80 -5.73 -4.89
N GLY A 99 6.20 -5.87 -6.07
CA GLY A 99 6.73 -5.27 -7.29
C GLY A 99 7.69 -6.20 -8.03
N PHE A 100 8.28 -5.70 -9.11
CA PHE A 100 9.31 -6.39 -9.88
C PHE A 100 10.60 -5.55 -9.89
N SER A 101 11.73 -6.16 -9.64
CA SER A 101 13.03 -5.57 -9.97
C SER A 101 13.19 -5.42 -11.49
N GLU A 102 14.04 -4.53 -11.95
CA GLU A 102 14.35 -4.42 -13.39
C GLU A 102 14.88 -5.74 -13.95
N LYS A 103 15.60 -6.51 -13.14
CA LYS A 103 16.10 -7.82 -13.54
C LYS A 103 14.96 -8.80 -13.82
N GLU A 104 14.00 -8.93 -12.91
CA GLU A 104 12.84 -9.82 -13.09
C GLU A 104 11.96 -9.39 -14.26
N LEU A 105 11.75 -8.07 -14.43
CA LEU A 105 11.05 -7.52 -15.58
C LEU A 105 11.75 -7.91 -16.89
N ARG A 106 13.08 -7.80 -16.97
CA ARG A 106 13.86 -8.18 -18.14
C ARG A 106 13.79 -9.67 -18.42
N GLU A 107 13.82 -10.50 -17.38
CA GLU A 107 13.67 -11.96 -17.52
C GLU A 107 12.29 -12.33 -18.11
N MET A 108 11.21 -11.73 -17.61
CA MET A 108 9.87 -11.93 -18.15
C MET A 108 9.76 -11.46 -19.60
N LEU A 109 10.25 -10.27 -19.92
CA LEU A 109 10.21 -9.73 -21.28
C LEU A 109 11.04 -10.59 -22.26
N THR A 110 12.21 -11.09 -21.83
CA THR A 110 13.07 -11.99 -22.62
C THR A 110 12.32 -13.27 -22.95
N TYR A 111 11.65 -13.88 -21.96
CA TYR A 111 10.84 -15.08 -22.20
C TYR A 111 9.80 -14.85 -23.30
N TYR A 112 9.02 -13.77 -23.23
CA TYR A 112 8.00 -13.49 -24.25
C TYR A 112 8.61 -13.08 -25.59
N LYS A 113 9.81 -12.50 -25.61
CA LYS A 113 10.55 -12.19 -26.84
C LYS A 113 10.99 -13.46 -27.55
N GLU A 114 11.51 -14.43 -26.82
CA GLU A 114 11.92 -15.74 -27.36
C GLU A 114 10.73 -16.54 -27.91
N GLN A 115 9.54 -16.37 -27.32
CA GLN A 115 8.29 -16.96 -27.84
C GLN A 115 7.73 -16.22 -29.07
N GLY A 116 8.37 -15.13 -29.51
CA GLY A 116 7.88 -14.28 -30.60
C GLY A 116 6.64 -13.45 -30.28
N ALA A 117 6.26 -13.36 -28.99
CA ALA A 117 5.05 -12.66 -28.55
C ALA A 117 5.30 -11.17 -28.22
N LEU A 118 6.55 -10.77 -28.00
CA LEU A 118 6.89 -9.37 -27.74
C LEU A 118 7.24 -8.64 -29.05
N PRO A 119 6.51 -7.57 -29.45
CA PRO A 119 6.67 -6.91 -30.76
C PRO A 119 7.91 -6.03 -30.88
N MET A 120 8.60 -5.74 -29.77
CA MET A 120 9.77 -4.85 -29.70
C MET A 120 10.96 -5.54 -29.01
N SER A 121 12.09 -4.83 -28.89
CA SER A 121 13.21 -5.31 -28.10
C SER A 121 12.89 -5.25 -26.59
N VAL A 122 13.62 -6.03 -25.77
CA VAL A 122 13.51 -5.98 -24.30
C VAL A 122 13.89 -4.59 -23.79
N ASP A 123 14.93 -3.98 -24.33
CA ASP A 123 15.40 -2.66 -23.94
C ASP A 123 14.37 -1.56 -24.25
N ASP A 124 13.74 -1.62 -25.42
CA ASP A 124 12.67 -0.68 -25.78
C ASP A 124 11.46 -0.82 -24.85
N ALA A 125 11.09 -2.06 -24.51
CA ALA A 125 9.97 -2.33 -23.60
C ALA A 125 10.26 -1.80 -22.18
N VAL A 126 11.45 -2.03 -21.64
CA VAL A 126 11.87 -1.49 -20.34
C VAL A 126 11.90 0.03 -20.37
N THR A 127 12.49 0.63 -21.40
CA THR A 127 12.57 2.10 -21.57
C THR A 127 11.18 2.73 -21.63
N MET A 128 10.23 2.08 -22.29
CA MET A 128 8.85 2.53 -22.39
C MET A 128 8.10 2.45 -21.05
N MET A 129 8.34 1.40 -20.26
CA MET A 129 7.66 1.18 -18.98
C MET A 129 8.24 2.04 -17.85
N LYS A 130 9.54 2.28 -17.86
CA LYS A 130 10.29 2.91 -16.78
C LYS A 130 9.72 4.27 -16.32
N PRO A 131 9.35 5.22 -17.18
CA PRO A 131 8.85 6.53 -16.76
C PRO A 131 7.56 6.48 -15.92
N ASN A 132 6.74 5.43 -16.10
CA ASN A 132 5.39 5.37 -15.52
C ASN A 132 5.23 4.29 -14.47
N TYR A 133 6.03 3.22 -14.52
CA TYR A 133 5.81 2.02 -13.70
C TYR A 133 6.96 1.71 -12.75
N ASP A 134 8.11 2.36 -12.91
CA ASP A 134 9.28 2.27 -12.03
C ASP A 134 9.20 3.22 -10.85
N ASN A 135 10.19 3.12 -9.97
CA ASN A 135 10.42 4.04 -8.85
C ASN A 135 9.47 3.87 -7.66
N TYR A 136 8.86 2.71 -7.49
CA TYR A 136 8.19 2.36 -6.26
C TYR A 136 9.23 1.97 -5.20
N CYS A 137 9.55 2.90 -4.32
CA CYS A 137 10.49 2.71 -3.23
C CYS A 137 9.74 2.74 -1.90
N PHE A 138 9.89 1.68 -1.11
CA PHE A 138 9.17 1.50 0.14
C PHE A 138 10.06 1.78 1.37
N SER A 139 11.37 1.84 1.19
CA SER A 139 12.31 2.08 2.28
C SER A 139 13.30 3.19 1.94
N GLU A 140 13.51 4.11 2.89
CA GLU A 140 14.47 5.21 2.79
C GLU A 140 15.93 4.73 2.60
N ASN A 141 16.23 3.52 3.10
CA ASN A 141 17.54 2.92 3.00
C ASN A 141 17.76 2.13 1.69
N LYS A 142 16.78 2.13 0.77
CA LYS A 142 16.77 1.34 -0.46
C LYS A 142 16.45 2.16 -1.70
N LEU A 143 16.81 3.43 -1.72
CA LEU A 143 16.52 4.37 -2.81
C LEU A 143 17.14 3.96 -4.17
N ALA A 144 18.19 3.16 -4.16
CA ALA A 144 18.80 2.61 -5.38
C ALA A 144 18.09 1.36 -5.92
N ASP A 145 17.28 0.71 -5.07
CA ASP A 145 16.62 -0.57 -5.36
C ASP A 145 15.11 -0.38 -5.47
N CYS A 146 14.65 0.63 -6.23
CA CYS A 146 13.22 0.85 -6.47
C CYS A 146 12.64 -0.26 -7.35
N MET A 147 11.35 -0.53 -7.16
CA MET A 147 10.63 -1.60 -7.82
C MET A 147 9.70 -1.05 -8.90
N PHE A 148 9.43 -1.88 -9.91
CA PHE A 148 8.33 -1.65 -10.84
C PHE A 148 7.02 -2.11 -10.23
N ASN A 149 5.95 -1.34 -10.42
CA ASN A 149 4.61 -1.74 -10.02
C ASN A 149 4.18 -2.99 -10.82
N SER A 150 3.93 -4.10 -10.11
CA SER A 150 3.62 -5.38 -10.73
C SER A 150 2.34 -5.36 -11.56
N ASP A 151 1.28 -4.72 -11.07
CA ASP A 151 -0.01 -4.67 -11.78
C ASP A 151 0.09 -3.86 -13.07
N MET A 152 0.77 -2.70 -13.00
CA MET A 152 0.99 -1.85 -14.16
C MET A 152 1.87 -2.53 -15.22
N VAL A 153 2.92 -3.23 -14.80
CA VAL A 153 3.78 -4.01 -15.68
C VAL A 153 2.98 -5.11 -16.36
N LEU A 154 2.23 -5.90 -15.61
CA LEU A 154 1.42 -7.00 -16.17
C LEU A 154 0.33 -6.50 -17.10
N TYR A 155 -0.33 -5.38 -16.76
CA TYR A 155 -1.29 -4.72 -17.63
C TYR A 155 -0.66 -4.30 -18.97
N CYS A 156 0.50 -3.65 -18.93
CA CYS A 156 1.22 -3.23 -20.12
C CYS A 156 1.69 -4.43 -20.97
N MET A 157 2.28 -5.44 -20.32
CA MET A 157 2.73 -6.67 -20.99
C MET A 157 1.55 -7.38 -21.66
N LYS A 158 0.40 -7.47 -21.00
CA LYS A 158 -0.81 -8.06 -21.60
C LYS A 158 -1.21 -7.35 -22.89
N SER A 159 -1.17 -6.01 -22.91
CA SER A 159 -1.47 -5.23 -24.13
C SER A 159 -0.46 -5.48 -25.23
N LEU A 160 0.84 -5.50 -24.91
CA LEU A 160 1.90 -5.75 -25.88
C LEU A 160 1.81 -7.16 -26.49
N ILE A 161 1.57 -8.18 -25.66
CA ILE A 161 1.53 -9.58 -26.08
C ILE A 161 0.26 -9.89 -26.90
N LEU A 162 -0.92 -9.40 -26.45
CA LEU A 162 -2.18 -9.72 -27.10
C LEU A 162 -2.49 -8.83 -28.29
N HIS A 163 -2.09 -7.57 -28.25
CA HIS A 163 -2.48 -6.57 -29.25
C HIS A 163 -1.30 -5.99 -30.03
N GLY A 164 -0.06 -6.26 -29.63
CA GLY A 164 1.14 -5.76 -30.29
C GLY A 164 1.41 -4.26 -30.06
N VAL A 165 0.66 -3.62 -29.18
CA VAL A 165 0.75 -2.16 -28.93
C VAL A 165 0.72 -1.86 -27.44
N LYS A 166 1.31 -0.72 -27.03
CA LYS A 166 1.18 -0.22 -25.65
C LYS A 166 -0.28 0.12 -25.34
N PRO A 167 -0.71 0.00 -24.08
CA PRO A 167 -2.04 0.40 -23.67
C PRO A 167 -2.26 1.91 -23.91
N LYS A 168 -3.48 2.29 -24.24
CA LYS A 168 -3.86 3.71 -24.40
C LYS A 168 -3.85 4.46 -23.07
N GLU A 169 -4.39 3.81 -22.04
CA GLU A 169 -4.37 4.30 -20.67
C GLU A 169 -3.08 3.80 -20.02
N ILE A 170 -2.36 4.67 -19.33
CA ILE A 170 -1.12 4.32 -18.63
C ILE A 170 -1.45 3.47 -17.40
N VAL A 171 -2.55 3.79 -16.71
CA VAL A 171 -3.03 3.11 -15.51
C VAL A 171 -4.11 2.11 -15.89
N ASP A 172 -4.05 0.89 -15.32
CA ASP A 172 -5.12 -0.07 -15.47
C ASP A 172 -6.42 0.51 -14.88
N PRO A 173 -7.52 0.60 -15.69
CA PRO A 173 -8.81 1.08 -15.19
C PRO A 173 -9.34 0.32 -13.97
N ASN A 174 -8.91 -0.92 -13.75
CA ASN A 174 -9.30 -1.72 -12.60
C ASN A 174 -8.63 -1.27 -11.29
N ILE A 175 -7.48 -0.59 -11.36
CA ILE A 175 -6.77 -0.04 -10.17
C ILE A 175 -7.45 1.24 -9.64
N ARG A 176 -8.33 1.87 -10.41
CA ARG A 176 -9.05 3.12 -10.04
C ARG A 176 -9.94 3.01 -8.79
N THR A 177 -9.95 1.88 -8.11
CA THR A 177 -10.94 1.58 -7.05
C THR A 177 -10.82 2.45 -5.80
N ASP A 178 -9.67 3.04 -5.50
CA ASP A 178 -9.48 3.75 -4.24
C ASP A 178 -9.62 5.29 -4.30
N PHE A 179 -9.88 5.86 -5.49
CA PHE A 179 -10.21 7.29 -5.58
C PHE A 179 -11.45 7.68 -4.76
N ASN A 180 -12.38 6.76 -4.53
CA ASN A 180 -13.53 7.01 -3.67
C ASN A 180 -13.12 7.22 -2.20
N LYS A 181 -12.10 6.51 -1.72
CA LYS A 181 -11.56 6.69 -0.36
C LYS A 181 -10.85 8.04 -0.25
N LEU A 182 -10.01 8.40 -1.24
CA LEU A 182 -9.36 9.69 -1.30
C LEU A 182 -10.37 10.83 -1.35
N ALA A 183 -11.39 10.73 -2.22
CA ALA A 183 -12.46 11.71 -2.32
C ALA A 183 -13.27 11.83 -1.02
N TYR A 184 -13.47 10.71 -0.30
CA TYR A 184 -14.10 10.72 1.01
C TYR A 184 -13.24 11.48 2.04
N LEU A 185 -11.95 11.21 2.10
CA LEU A 185 -11.01 11.88 3.02
C LEU A 185 -10.93 13.39 2.75
N VAL A 186 -10.88 13.78 1.48
CA VAL A 186 -10.90 15.20 1.09
C VAL A 186 -12.22 15.88 1.47
N ARG A 187 -13.36 15.15 1.35
CA ARG A 187 -14.69 15.66 1.74
C ARG A 187 -14.85 15.79 3.25
N LEU A 188 -14.26 14.90 4.04
CA LEU A 188 -14.25 15.00 5.51
C LEU A 188 -13.62 16.30 5.98
N ASP A 189 -12.66 16.82 5.26
CA ASP A 189 -12.00 18.09 5.54
C ASP A 189 -12.83 19.32 5.04
N HIS A 190 -14.14 19.14 4.82
CA HIS A 190 -15.07 20.18 4.36
C HIS A 190 -14.70 20.86 3.02
N GLY A 191 -13.88 20.22 2.19
CA GLY A 191 -13.67 20.57 0.78
C GLY A 191 -12.81 21.81 0.51
N LEU A 192 -12.28 22.50 1.53
CA LEU A 192 -11.44 23.69 1.41
C LEU A 192 -10.28 23.67 2.43
N GLY A 193 -10.03 22.54 3.09
CA GLY A 193 -9.04 22.42 4.13
C GLY A 193 -7.62 22.21 3.63
N GLU A 194 -6.72 21.97 4.57
CA GLU A 194 -5.29 21.79 4.30
C GLU A 194 -5.00 20.56 3.44
N ASN A 195 -5.83 19.51 3.52
CA ASN A 195 -5.68 18.28 2.73
C ASN A 195 -5.87 18.51 1.23
N PHE A 196 -6.79 19.38 0.82
CA PHE A 196 -6.92 19.79 -0.57
C PHE A 196 -5.68 20.56 -1.06
N SER A 197 -5.10 21.40 -0.20
CA SER A 197 -3.87 22.13 -0.49
C SER A 197 -2.68 21.18 -0.71
N VAL A 198 -2.60 20.07 0.05
CA VAL A 198 -1.59 19.02 -0.15
C VAL A 198 -1.72 18.38 -1.54
N ILE A 199 -2.94 18.02 -1.96
CA ILE A 199 -3.16 17.43 -3.29
C ILE A 199 -2.76 18.43 -4.39
N LYS A 200 -3.12 19.69 -4.22
CA LYS A 200 -2.74 20.75 -5.15
C LYS A 200 -1.22 20.93 -5.22
N GLU A 201 -0.54 20.95 -4.08
CA GLU A 201 0.92 21.02 -4.01
C GLU A 201 1.56 19.85 -4.77
N ILE A 202 1.09 18.62 -4.54
CA ILE A 202 1.57 17.43 -5.25
C ILE A 202 1.33 17.55 -6.75
N ALA A 203 0.16 18.01 -7.17
CA ALA A 203 -0.17 18.17 -8.59
C ALA A 203 0.68 19.25 -9.28
N GLU A 204 1.07 20.31 -8.57
CA GLU A 204 1.88 21.40 -9.09
C GLU A 204 3.37 21.09 -9.08
N GLN A 205 3.88 20.51 -7.99
CA GLN A 205 5.32 20.30 -7.76
C GLN A 205 5.78 18.88 -8.13
N GLY A 206 4.88 17.90 -8.11
CA GLY A 206 5.18 16.48 -8.33
C GLY A 206 5.77 15.78 -7.11
N GLU A 207 6.01 16.49 -6.01
CA GLU A 207 6.58 15.96 -4.78
C GLU A 207 6.15 16.78 -3.56
N ILE A 208 6.24 16.15 -2.38
CA ILE A 208 6.06 16.79 -1.08
C ILE A 208 7.10 16.30 -0.09
N VAL A 209 7.35 17.09 0.94
CA VAL A 209 8.21 16.72 2.07
C VAL A 209 7.33 16.45 3.30
N THR A 210 7.52 15.32 3.95
CA THR A 210 6.77 14.93 5.15
C THR A 210 7.53 13.88 5.94
N GLU A 211 7.15 13.69 7.20
CA GLU A 211 7.46 12.49 7.95
C GLU A 211 6.42 11.41 7.60
N ILE A 212 6.86 10.15 7.41
CA ILE A 212 5.94 9.03 7.23
C ILE A 212 5.48 8.57 8.62
N VAL A 213 4.24 8.90 8.96
CA VAL A 213 3.61 8.48 10.20
C VAL A 213 3.15 7.03 10.06
N THR A 214 3.62 6.15 10.94
CA THR A 214 3.36 4.71 10.88
C THR A 214 2.20 4.26 11.78
N HIS A 215 1.75 5.14 12.69
CA HIS A 215 0.72 4.85 13.67
C HIS A 215 -0.21 6.05 13.85
N PHE A 216 -1.46 5.92 13.47
CA PHE A 216 -2.50 6.92 13.70
C PHE A 216 -3.89 6.30 13.54
N SER A 217 -4.87 6.89 14.25
CA SER A 217 -6.27 6.47 14.20
C SER A 217 -6.98 6.95 12.92
N ALA A 218 -8.02 6.21 12.50
CA ALA A 218 -8.92 6.67 11.45
C ALA A 218 -9.60 8.02 11.76
N LEU A 219 -9.67 8.40 13.01
CA LEU A 219 -10.23 9.67 13.44
C LEU A 219 -9.27 10.86 13.27
N GLU A 220 -7.99 10.56 13.07
CA GLU A 220 -6.92 11.53 12.89
C GLU A 220 -6.46 11.64 11.43
N MET A 221 -7.19 10.99 10.50
CA MET A 221 -6.84 11.00 9.05
C MET A 221 -6.95 12.38 8.39
N THR A 222 -7.63 13.32 9.00
CA THR A 222 -7.73 14.72 8.53
C THR A 222 -6.53 15.57 8.95
N ASP A 223 -5.70 15.10 9.89
CA ASP A 223 -4.41 15.73 10.17
C ASP A 223 -3.52 15.67 8.92
N VAL A 224 -2.85 16.79 8.61
CA VAL A 224 -2.08 16.96 7.36
C VAL A 224 -0.94 15.96 7.25
N GLY A 225 -0.23 15.66 8.34
CA GLY A 225 0.88 14.70 8.35
C GLY A 225 0.38 13.28 8.11
N ASN A 226 -0.72 12.92 8.78
CA ASN A 226 -1.38 11.63 8.61
C ASN A 226 -1.95 11.47 7.20
N PHE A 227 -2.54 12.52 6.64
CA PHE A 227 -3.07 12.53 5.27
C PHE A 227 -1.95 12.33 4.23
N LYS A 228 -0.82 13.02 4.37
CA LYS A 228 0.37 12.81 3.51
C LYS A 228 0.87 11.37 3.58
N SER A 229 0.91 10.80 4.77
CA SER A 229 1.29 9.40 4.98
C SER A 229 0.30 8.42 4.35
N LEU A 230 -1.01 8.71 4.39
CA LEU A 230 -2.03 7.91 3.70
C LEU A 230 -1.82 7.88 2.19
N LEU A 231 -1.45 9.00 1.57
CA LEU A 231 -1.16 9.04 0.14
C LEU A 231 0.01 8.10 -0.23
N PHE A 232 1.02 8.00 0.64
CA PHE A 232 2.09 7.01 0.50
C PHE A 232 1.56 5.57 0.63
N TYR A 233 0.79 5.26 1.67
CA TYR A 233 0.21 3.92 1.86
C TYR A 233 -0.75 3.51 0.75
N PHE A 234 -1.47 4.45 0.15
CA PHE A 234 -2.32 4.19 -1.02
C PHE A 234 -1.53 4.02 -2.33
N GLY A 235 -0.20 4.11 -2.29
CA GLY A 235 0.66 3.97 -3.45
C GLY A 235 0.60 5.16 -4.43
N LEU A 236 0.00 6.28 -4.02
CA LEU A 236 -0.03 7.50 -4.82
C LEU A 236 1.30 8.25 -4.76
N LEU A 237 2.04 8.06 -3.68
CA LEU A 237 3.38 8.62 -3.47
C LEU A 237 4.39 7.50 -3.20
N SER A 238 5.65 7.76 -3.53
CA SER A 238 6.78 6.88 -3.24
C SER A 238 7.95 7.67 -2.68
N ILE A 239 8.80 7.01 -1.91
CA ILE A 239 10.00 7.61 -1.34
C ILE A 239 10.97 7.98 -2.47
N LYS A 240 11.37 9.26 -2.52
CA LYS A 240 12.36 9.80 -3.47
C LYS A 240 13.71 10.06 -2.80
N GLY A 241 13.68 10.45 -1.54
CA GLY A 241 14.88 10.82 -0.80
C GLY A 241 14.56 11.13 0.65
N VAL A 242 15.63 11.41 1.41
CA VAL A 242 15.55 11.80 2.82
C VAL A 242 16.26 13.14 2.97
N ASP A 243 15.69 14.04 3.75
CA ASP A 243 16.37 15.29 4.08
C ASP A 243 17.50 15.02 5.09
N MET A 244 18.73 15.22 4.66
CA MET A 244 19.94 15.00 5.49
C MET A 244 20.06 16.00 6.65
N MET A 245 19.34 17.11 6.60
CA MET A 245 19.35 18.16 7.62
C MET A 245 18.27 17.95 8.69
N ALA A 246 17.19 17.24 8.35
CA ALA A 246 16.08 16.95 9.24
C ALA A 246 15.85 15.44 9.27
N VAL A 247 16.28 14.79 10.33
CA VAL A 247 16.40 13.32 10.49
C VAL A 247 15.10 12.53 10.27
N SER A 248 13.96 13.22 10.20
CA SER A 248 12.63 12.56 10.09
C SER A 248 11.85 12.93 8.82
N TYR A 249 12.40 13.76 7.93
CA TYR A 249 11.66 14.22 6.77
C TYR A 249 12.05 13.46 5.50
N THR A 250 11.05 12.90 4.86
CA THR A 250 11.14 12.13 3.63
C THR A 250 10.57 12.91 2.47
N HIS A 251 11.30 12.96 1.36
CA HIS A 251 10.79 13.47 0.09
C HIS A 251 9.96 12.37 -0.57
N LEU A 252 8.66 12.63 -0.74
CA LEU A 252 7.74 11.76 -1.46
C LEU A 252 7.43 12.36 -2.82
N ARG A 253 7.45 11.53 -3.88
CA ARG A 253 7.08 11.94 -5.25
C ARG A 253 5.78 11.25 -5.67
N ALA A 254 5.01 11.93 -6.53
CA ALA A 254 3.84 11.36 -7.15
C ALA A 254 4.23 10.33 -8.23
N HIS A 255 3.53 9.21 -8.27
CA HIS A 255 3.61 8.24 -9.36
C HIS A 255 2.73 8.63 -10.55
N GLU A 256 1.68 9.39 -10.28
CA GLU A 256 0.67 9.76 -11.26
C GLU A 256 1.01 11.09 -11.94
N THR A 257 0.65 11.23 -13.20
CA THR A 257 0.74 12.50 -13.92
C THR A 257 -0.33 13.46 -13.41
N LYS A 258 -0.08 14.79 -13.56
CA LYS A 258 -1.05 15.85 -13.19
C LYS A 258 -2.49 15.58 -13.65
N ALA A 259 -2.67 14.85 -14.75
CA ALA A 259 -3.98 14.55 -15.32
C ALA A 259 -4.82 13.55 -14.49
N ASN A 260 -4.20 12.79 -13.58
CA ASN A 260 -4.87 11.75 -12.81
C ASN A 260 -5.13 12.15 -11.34
N LEU A 261 -4.55 13.28 -10.91
CA LEU A 261 -4.68 13.80 -9.54
C LEU A 261 -5.71 14.94 -9.41
N VAL A 262 -6.27 15.44 -10.52
CA VAL A 262 -7.24 16.55 -10.55
C VAL A 262 -8.61 16.09 -11.04
#